data_a83ccda4d7e162bb33021ac9270fe358
#
_entry.id   a83ccda4d7e162bb33021ac9270fe358
#
_cell.length_a   1.000
_cell.length_b   1.000
_cell.length_c   1.000
_cell.angle_alpha   90.00
_cell.angle_beta   90.00
_cell.angle_gamma   90.00
#
_symmetry.space_group_name_H-M   'P 1'
#
loop_
_entity.id
_entity.type
_entity.pdbx_description
1 polymer ?
#
loop_
_entity_poly.entity_id
_entity_poly.type
_entity_poly.pdbx_seq_one_letter_code
_entity_poly.pdbx_strand_id
1 'polypeptide(L)'
;MSPRWNWDFEDEQRAARKRAPAAKPGPSERPAAPPAAADDGARYRRRRLGAVAAFVVLVVVLIVALSGSHHSGSVSSAGTRPASAAARALKKPTVDELQRDEKGVDSVLAYTPFVKEGGAQGREVALTFDDGPGPYTPEVLGVLEREHAPATFFVIGQEIHDFGSSTEREIRDGFVIGDHTENHPMMAHLSAHDQHEQLFEQAARIEILGGHKPLLFRPPYGSFNTTTFHLLHQIHMLMVLWSVDTGDYELPGVETIVTRVMEGAKPGAIFLMHDAGGDRSETVAALPLIIHQLRARGFQLVTVPRLMADDPPPHGQPLPTSLAGD
;
A
#
# COMPACT_ATOMS: atom_id res chain seq x y z
N MET A 1 -15.20 -31.46 -0.27
CA MET A 1 -15.94 -31.12 -1.51
C MET A 1 -15.70 -29.65 -1.77
N SER A 2 -14.86 -29.29 -2.74
CA SER A 2 -14.56 -27.89 -3.08
C SER A 2 -15.81 -27.22 -3.62
N PRO A 3 -16.16 -25.99 -3.19
CA PRO A 3 -17.25 -25.25 -3.80
C PRO A 3 -16.88 -25.00 -5.27
N ARG A 4 -17.65 -25.51 -6.19
CA ARG A 4 -17.53 -25.17 -7.60
C ARG A 4 -18.08 -23.76 -7.77
N TRP A 5 -17.19 -22.80 -8.00
CA TRP A 5 -17.55 -21.52 -8.57
C TRP A 5 -18.06 -21.79 -9.98
N ASN A 6 -19.38 -21.70 -10.16
CA ASN A 6 -20.03 -21.86 -11.45
C ASN A 6 -20.01 -20.51 -12.19
N TRP A 7 -18.81 -20.02 -12.50
CA TRP A 7 -18.62 -18.91 -13.41
C TRP A 7 -18.51 -19.50 -14.81
N ASP A 8 -19.52 -19.28 -15.62
CA ASP A 8 -19.57 -19.79 -17.01
C ASP A 8 -18.79 -18.84 -17.92
N PHE A 9 -17.44 -18.87 -17.77
CA PHE A 9 -16.51 -18.04 -18.55
C PHE A 9 -16.51 -18.36 -20.05
N GLU A 10 -16.99 -19.51 -20.48
CA GLU A 10 -17.04 -19.88 -21.90
C GLU A 10 -18.04 -19.03 -22.69
N ASP A 11 -19.15 -18.61 -22.07
CA ASP A 11 -20.16 -17.81 -22.74
C ASP A 11 -19.73 -16.35 -22.94
N GLU A 12 -18.96 -15.76 -22.01
CA GLU A 12 -18.40 -14.41 -22.20
C GLU A 12 -17.28 -14.40 -23.24
N GLN A 13 -16.40 -15.40 -23.26
CA GLN A 13 -15.38 -15.51 -24.32
C GLN A 13 -16.02 -15.68 -25.72
N ARG A 14 -17.15 -16.39 -25.82
CA ARG A 14 -17.92 -16.47 -27.06
C ARG A 14 -18.55 -15.14 -27.44
N ALA A 15 -19.03 -14.36 -26.48
CA ALA A 15 -19.59 -13.03 -26.71
C ALA A 15 -18.52 -12.02 -27.15
N ALA A 16 -17.33 -12.04 -26.54
CA ALA A 16 -16.21 -11.20 -26.90
C ALA A 16 -15.66 -11.50 -28.30
N ARG A 17 -15.56 -12.79 -28.69
CA ARG A 17 -15.15 -13.20 -30.05
C ARG A 17 -16.18 -12.80 -31.13
N LYS A 18 -17.44 -12.65 -30.78
CA LYS A 18 -18.50 -12.20 -31.70
C LYS A 18 -18.56 -10.67 -31.87
N ARG A 19 -17.95 -9.89 -30.96
CA ARG A 19 -17.95 -8.42 -30.99
C ARG A 19 -16.70 -7.79 -31.61
N ALA A 20 -15.65 -8.55 -31.86
CA ALA A 20 -14.41 -8.02 -32.47
C ALA A 20 -14.62 -7.84 -34.00
N PRO A 21 -14.61 -6.63 -34.54
CA PRO A 21 -14.54 -6.41 -35.97
C PRO A 21 -13.12 -6.77 -36.45
N ALA A 22 -13.03 -7.54 -37.54
CA ALA A 22 -11.77 -7.88 -38.18
C ALA A 22 -10.99 -6.62 -38.57
N ALA A 23 -9.93 -6.29 -37.86
CA ALA A 23 -9.03 -5.20 -38.19
C ALA A 23 -8.10 -5.65 -39.34
N LYS A 24 -8.11 -4.90 -40.43
CA LYS A 24 -7.12 -5.00 -41.49
C LYS A 24 -5.81 -4.35 -41.03
N PRO A 25 -4.63 -4.97 -41.27
CA PRO A 25 -3.37 -4.35 -40.91
C PRO A 25 -3.08 -3.17 -41.86
N GLY A 26 -2.94 -1.97 -41.31
CA GLY A 26 -2.38 -0.79 -41.98
C GLY A 26 -0.87 -0.67 -41.71
N PRO A 27 -0.11 0.03 -42.58
CA PRO A 27 1.33 0.12 -42.45
C PRO A 27 1.76 0.94 -41.23
N SER A 28 2.76 0.43 -40.50
CA SER A 28 3.35 1.01 -39.30
C SER A 28 4.16 2.27 -39.63
N GLU A 29 3.70 3.43 -39.28
CA GLU A 29 4.55 4.61 -39.08
C GLU A 29 5.04 4.62 -37.62
N ARG A 30 6.35 4.59 -37.42
CA ARG A 30 6.97 4.77 -36.09
C ARG A 30 6.75 6.23 -35.66
N PRO A 31 6.22 6.50 -34.49
CA PRO A 31 6.27 7.85 -33.93
C PRO A 31 7.72 8.24 -33.58
N ALA A 32 8.08 9.48 -33.90
CA ALA A 32 9.36 10.07 -33.54
C ALA A 32 9.50 10.17 -32.01
N ALA A 33 10.70 9.87 -31.51
CA ALA A 33 11.02 9.97 -30.08
C ALA A 33 10.84 11.41 -29.59
N PRO A 34 10.29 11.61 -28.36
CA PRO A 34 10.22 12.94 -27.77
C PRO A 34 11.63 13.47 -27.42
N PRO A 35 11.83 14.79 -27.43
CA PRO A 35 13.12 15.39 -27.09
C PRO A 35 13.47 15.11 -25.61
N ALA A 36 14.76 14.82 -25.38
CA ALA A 36 15.33 14.55 -24.06
C ALA A 36 14.97 15.67 -23.06
N ALA A 37 14.40 15.29 -21.92
CA ALA A 37 14.10 16.18 -20.81
C ALA A 37 15.41 16.78 -20.26
N ALA A 38 15.42 18.10 -20.08
CA ALA A 38 16.56 18.84 -19.55
C ALA A 38 16.78 18.48 -18.07
N ASP A 39 18.05 18.33 -17.71
CA ASP A 39 18.61 17.99 -16.40
C ASP A 39 18.12 18.93 -15.28
N ASP A 40 17.03 18.56 -14.59
CA ASP A 40 16.54 19.25 -13.38
C ASP A 40 17.22 18.76 -12.09
N GLY A 41 18.04 17.72 -12.15
CA GLY A 41 18.73 17.13 -10.98
C GLY A 41 19.76 18.08 -10.33
N ALA A 42 20.39 18.95 -11.12
CA ALA A 42 21.39 19.91 -10.63
C ALA A 42 20.78 21.08 -9.85
N ARG A 43 19.56 21.51 -10.19
CA ARG A 43 18.82 22.59 -9.50
C ARG A 43 18.30 22.13 -8.14
N TYR A 44 17.89 20.87 -8.02
CA TYR A 44 17.37 20.28 -6.78
C TYR A 44 18.49 20.12 -5.72
N ARG A 45 19.69 19.69 -6.11
CA ARG A 45 20.84 19.54 -5.21
C ARG A 45 21.31 20.87 -4.62
N ARG A 46 21.30 21.95 -5.40
CA ARG A 46 21.73 23.30 -4.92
C ARG A 46 20.75 23.91 -3.91
N ARG A 47 19.44 23.65 -4.04
CA ARG A 47 18.43 24.13 -3.09
C ARG A 47 18.48 23.39 -1.75
N ARG A 48 18.78 22.09 -1.73
CA ARG A 48 18.93 21.30 -0.48
C ARG A 48 20.14 21.74 0.34
N LEU A 49 21.27 22.05 -0.26
CA LEU A 49 22.47 22.51 0.44
C LEU A 49 22.24 23.87 1.12
N GLY A 50 21.47 24.76 0.52
CA GLY A 50 21.11 26.05 1.13
C GLY A 50 20.18 25.94 2.34
N ALA A 51 19.19 25.04 2.27
CA ALA A 51 18.21 24.83 3.36
C ALA A 51 18.84 24.15 4.60
N VAL A 52 19.74 23.19 4.39
CA VAL A 52 20.45 22.51 5.50
C VAL A 52 21.40 23.49 6.23
N ALA A 53 22.10 24.34 5.50
CA ALA A 53 22.98 25.33 6.11
C ALA A 53 22.21 26.36 6.97
N ALA A 54 21.06 26.83 6.50
CA ALA A 54 20.20 27.75 7.25
C ALA A 54 19.61 27.10 8.52
N PHE A 55 19.23 25.82 8.46
CA PHE A 55 18.69 25.08 9.60
C PHE A 55 19.75 24.84 10.69
N VAL A 56 20.99 24.49 10.31
CA VAL A 56 22.09 24.29 11.26
C VAL A 56 22.45 25.60 12.00
N VAL A 57 22.45 26.73 11.31
CA VAL A 57 22.69 28.04 11.94
C VAL A 57 21.58 28.40 12.95
N LEU A 58 20.31 28.11 12.60
CA LEU A 58 19.18 28.38 13.50
C LEU A 58 19.23 27.52 14.77
N VAL A 59 19.59 26.23 14.63
CA VAL A 59 19.74 25.31 15.78
C VAL A 59 20.88 25.73 16.70
N VAL A 60 22.01 26.17 16.16
CA VAL A 60 23.16 26.63 16.95
C VAL A 60 22.80 27.91 17.73
N VAL A 61 22.11 28.87 17.11
CA VAL A 61 21.64 30.10 17.79
C VAL A 61 20.65 29.77 18.91
N LEU A 62 19.77 28.80 18.71
CA LEU A 62 18.77 28.35 19.72
C LEU A 62 19.45 27.67 20.91
N ILE A 63 20.51 26.88 20.69
CA ILE A 63 21.28 26.20 21.75
C ILE A 63 22.03 27.21 22.58
N VAL A 64 22.63 28.25 21.99
CA VAL A 64 23.35 29.31 22.70
C VAL A 64 22.39 30.18 23.52
N ALA A 65 21.18 30.43 23.04
CA ALA A 65 20.16 31.20 23.76
C ALA A 65 19.57 30.47 24.98
N LEU A 66 19.59 29.13 24.99
CA LEU A 66 19.01 28.28 26.06
C LEU A 66 20.05 27.90 27.14
N SER A 67 21.33 28.22 26.97
CA SER A 67 22.42 27.86 27.91
C SER A 67 22.66 28.84 29.05
N GLY A 68 21.81 29.84 29.21
CA GLY A 68 22.01 30.90 30.23
C GLY A 68 20.84 31.00 31.21
N SER A 69 20.76 30.10 32.19
CA SER A 69 20.29 30.39 33.56
C SER A 69 20.22 29.12 34.42
N HIS A 70 21.21 28.97 35.29
CA HIS A 70 21.13 28.04 36.42
C HIS A 70 20.26 28.65 37.51
N HIS A 71 19.18 27.92 37.90
CA HIS A 71 18.62 28.06 39.26
C HIS A 71 18.31 26.69 39.82
N SER A 72 18.97 26.41 40.93
CA SER A 72 18.79 25.22 41.76
C SER A 72 17.49 25.34 42.53
N GLY A 73 16.63 24.33 42.45
CA GLY A 73 15.44 24.19 43.27
C GLY A 73 15.06 22.72 43.40
N SER A 74 15.44 22.12 44.51
CA SER A 74 15.01 20.76 44.90
C SER A 74 13.57 20.79 45.39
N VAL A 75 12.68 20.01 44.77
CA VAL A 75 11.45 19.55 45.43
C VAL A 75 11.15 18.10 45.02
N SER A 76 11.20 17.24 46.03
CA SER A 76 10.74 15.86 46.03
C SER A 76 9.24 15.82 46.02
N SER A 77 8.63 15.03 45.11
CA SER A 77 7.40 14.32 45.44
C SER A 77 7.16 13.16 44.45
N ALA A 78 7.02 12.00 45.03
CA ALA A 78 6.67 10.75 44.38
C ALA A 78 5.27 10.85 43.76
N GLY A 79 5.19 10.65 42.45
CA GLY A 79 3.95 10.37 41.72
C GLY A 79 4.16 9.15 40.87
N THR A 80 3.64 8.04 41.30
CA THR A 80 3.59 6.77 40.57
C THR A 80 2.84 6.97 39.25
N ARG A 81 3.59 7.15 38.15
CA ARG A 81 3.01 7.03 36.82
C ARG A 81 2.66 5.56 36.59
N PRO A 82 1.46 5.26 36.09
CA PRO A 82 1.16 3.89 35.64
C PRO A 82 2.18 3.51 34.57
N ALA A 83 2.71 2.31 34.70
CA ALA A 83 3.67 1.74 33.77
C ALA A 83 3.16 1.91 32.33
N SER A 84 3.90 2.66 31.55
CA SER A 84 3.76 2.76 30.11
C SER A 84 3.66 1.34 29.56
N ALA A 85 2.61 1.06 28.79
CA ALA A 85 2.60 -0.11 27.94
C ALA A 85 3.92 -0.08 27.14
N ALA A 86 4.83 -0.98 27.45
CA ALA A 86 6.14 -1.04 26.81
C ALA A 86 5.91 -1.08 25.30
N ALA A 87 6.45 -0.09 24.60
CA ALA A 87 6.40 0.02 23.16
C ALA A 87 6.90 -1.30 22.57
N ARG A 88 5.99 -2.10 22.05
CA ARG A 88 6.30 -3.41 21.47
C ARG A 88 6.82 -3.11 20.07
N ALA A 89 8.14 -3.26 19.86
CA ALA A 89 8.74 -3.14 18.51
C ALA A 89 7.92 -3.94 17.51
N LEU A 90 7.81 -3.45 16.26
CA LEU A 90 7.25 -4.25 15.16
C LEU A 90 7.97 -5.60 15.19
N LYS A 91 7.26 -6.63 15.54
CA LYS A 91 7.80 -7.98 15.69
C LYS A 91 7.58 -8.68 14.37
N LYS A 92 8.65 -9.15 13.76
CA LYS A 92 8.53 -10.04 12.60
C LYS A 92 7.49 -11.12 12.91
N PRO A 93 6.49 -11.35 12.04
CA PRO A 93 5.46 -12.32 12.29
C PRO A 93 6.08 -13.71 12.46
N THR A 94 5.54 -14.47 13.40
CA THR A 94 5.91 -15.88 13.61
C THR A 94 5.38 -16.75 12.48
N VAL A 95 5.92 -17.96 12.33
CA VAL A 95 5.41 -18.92 11.34
C VAL A 95 3.93 -19.20 11.55
N ASP A 96 3.46 -19.31 12.79
CA ASP A 96 2.05 -19.54 13.09
C ASP A 96 1.16 -18.35 12.70
N GLU A 97 1.65 -17.12 12.88
CA GLU A 97 0.95 -15.91 12.45
C GLU A 97 0.86 -15.84 10.93
N LEU A 98 1.94 -16.14 10.20
CA LEU A 98 1.94 -16.19 8.74
C LEU A 98 0.97 -17.27 8.21
N GLN A 99 0.98 -18.47 8.79
CA GLN A 99 0.04 -19.54 8.40
C GLN A 99 -1.42 -19.17 8.69
N ARG A 100 -1.68 -18.45 9.79
CA ARG A 100 -3.02 -17.96 10.10
C ARG A 100 -3.49 -16.95 9.06
N ASP A 101 -2.63 -16.01 8.70
CA ASP A 101 -2.90 -14.95 7.75
C ASP A 101 -3.15 -15.54 6.34
N GLU A 102 -2.33 -16.52 5.91
CA GLU A 102 -2.52 -17.27 4.67
C GLU A 102 -3.86 -18.01 4.65
N LYS A 103 -4.20 -18.75 5.71
CA LYS A 103 -5.50 -19.43 5.84
C LYS A 103 -6.68 -18.44 5.81
N GLY A 104 -6.50 -17.24 6.37
CA GLY A 104 -7.50 -16.19 6.31
C GLY A 104 -7.79 -15.76 4.87
N VAL A 105 -6.73 -15.48 4.10
CA VAL A 105 -6.84 -15.13 2.68
C VAL A 105 -7.47 -16.28 1.88
N ASP A 106 -7.02 -17.53 2.06
CA ASP A 106 -7.58 -18.71 1.40
C ASP A 106 -9.07 -18.90 1.70
N SER A 107 -9.47 -18.67 2.96
CA SER A 107 -10.87 -18.77 3.37
C SER A 107 -11.74 -17.72 2.67
N VAL A 108 -11.23 -16.52 2.45
CA VAL A 108 -11.90 -15.46 1.71
C VAL A 108 -11.94 -15.78 0.22
N LEU A 109 -10.82 -16.23 -0.36
CA LEU A 109 -10.75 -16.66 -1.76
C LEU A 109 -11.72 -17.80 -2.08
N ALA A 110 -12.11 -18.61 -1.10
CA ALA A 110 -13.07 -19.68 -1.28
C ALA A 110 -14.49 -19.18 -1.66
N TYR A 111 -14.83 -17.90 -1.42
CA TYR A 111 -16.16 -17.36 -1.72
C TYR A 111 -16.16 -16.01 -2.44
N THR A 112 -15.04 -15.29 -2.50
CA THR A 112 -14.93 -14.04 -3.26
C THR A 112 -13.50 -13.86 -3.81
N PRO A 113 -13.34 -13.41 -5.07
CA PRO A 113 -12.04 -13.15 -5.65
C PRO A 113 -11.48 -11.76 -5.27
N PHE A 114 -12.23 -10.94 -4.55
CA PHE A 114 -11.84 -9.57 -4.20
C PHE A 114 -12.37 -9.16 -2.83
N VAL A 115 -11.72 -8.13 -2.27
CA VAL A 115 -12.20 -7.44 -1.06
C VAL A 115 -12.04 -5.93 -1.23
N LYS A 116 -12.95 -5.16 -0.61
CA LYS A 116 -12.85 -3.69 -0.45
C LYS A 116 -12.65 -3.31 1.01
N GLU A 117 -13.09 -4.16 1.90
CA GLU A 117 -13.06 -3.99 3.34
C GLU A 117 -13.16 -5.37 4.01
N GLY A 118 -12.80 -5.45 5.27
CA GLY A 118 -13.05 -6.61 6.11
C GLY A 118 -14.48 -6.67 6.64
N GLY A 119 -14.71 -7.47 7.66
CA GLY A 119 -15.96 -7.56 8.39
C GLY A 119 -16.21 -6.34 9.29
N ALA A 120 -17.37 -6.33 9.93
CA ALA A 120 -17.80 -5.24 10.81
C ALA A 120 -17.93 -5.68 12.28
N GLN A 121 -17.41 -6.87 12.64
CA GLN A 121 -17.52 -7.42 13.99
C GLN A 121 -16.40 -6.91 14.90
N GLY A 122 -15.21 -6.75 14.36
CA GLY A 122 -14.03 -6.23 15.05
C GLY A 122 -13.94 -4.70 15.03
N ARG A 123 -12.82 -4.20 15.53
CA ARG A 123 -12.44 -2.78 15.40
C ARG A 123 -11.10 -2.65 14.68
N GLU A 124 -10.84 -3.56 13.76
CA GLU A 124 -9.62 -3.63 12.98
C GLU A 124 -9.75 -2.82 11.71
N VAL A 125 -8.65 -2.18 11.32
CA VAL A 125 -8.51 -1.42 10.09
C VAL A 125 -7.11 -1.63 9.52
N ALA A 126 -6.98 -1.54 8.18
CA ALA A 126 -5.71 -1.75 7.49
C ALA A 126 -5.21 -0.48 6.80
N LEU A 127 -3.98 -0.07 7.13
CA LEU A 127 -3.25 0.93 6.36
C LEU A 127 -2.55 0.25 5.19
N THR A 128 -2.75 0.77 3.98
CA THR A 128 -2.12 0.22 2.78
C THR A 128 -1.46 1.31 1.96
N PHE A 129 -0.33 0.97 1.33
CA PHE A 129 0.49 1.89 0.54
C PHE A 129 0.75 1.29 -0.84
N ASP A 130 0.53 2.08 -1.89
CA ASP A 130 0.71 1.71 -3.28
C ASP A 130 1.90 2.45 -3.91
N ASP A 131 2.31 2.02 -5.10
CA ASP A 131 3.31 2.59 -5.99
C ASP A 131 4.77 2.44 -5.53
N GLY A 132 5.01 1.94 -4.32
CA GLY A 132 6.36 1.72 -3.80
C GLY A 132 7.12 0.57 -4.50
N PRO A 133 8.40 0.42 -4.15
CA PRO A 133 9.19 1.32 -3.33
C PRO A 133 9.62 2.59 -4.07
N GLY A 134 9.89 3.67 -3.34
CA GLY A 134 10.35 4.92 -3.93
C GLY A 134 11.08 5.84 -2.94
N PRO A 135 11.31 7.11 -3.32
CA PRO A 135 12.07 8.05 -2.50
C PRO A 135 11.49 8.29 -1.09
N TYR A 136 10.18 8.16 -0.92
CA TYR A 136 9.49 8.39 0.36
C TYR A 136 9.25 7.12 1.17
N THR A 137 9.42 5.94 0.57
CA THR A 137 9.27 4.64 1.27
C THR A 137 10.10 4.57 2.56
N PRO A 138 11.40 4.97 2.59
CA PRO A 138 12.18 4.95 3.82
C PRO A 138 11.61 5.81 4.96
N GLU A 139 10.97 6.94 4.61
CA GLU A 139 10.37 7.87 5.58
C GLU A 139 9.04 7.30 6.12
N VAL A 140 8.19 6.73 5.24
CA VAL A 140 6.96 6.02 5.62
C VAL A 140 7.28 4.85 6.56
N LEU A 141 8.24 4.00 6.20
CA LEU A 141 8.71 2.89 7.05
C LEU A 141 9.18 3.39 8.41
N GLY A 142 9.96 4.49 8.43
CA GLY A 142 10.45 5.09 9.67
C GLY A 142 9.33 5.60 10.58
N VAL A 143 8.20 6.08 10.03
CA VAL A 143 7.00 6.44 10.82
C VAL A 143 6.33 5.18 11.37
N LEU A 144 6.04 4.20 10.51
CA LEU A 144 5.36 2.95 10.89
C LEU A 144 6.13 2.19 11.98
N GLU A 145 7.46 2.12 11.88
CA GLU A 145 8.31 1.50 12.88
C GLU A 145 8.26 2.23 14.24
N ARG A 146 8.40 3.55 14.24
CA ARG A 146 8.31 4.34 15.49
C ARG A 146 6.95 4.23 16.15
N GLU A 147 5.90 4.19 15.34
CA GLU A 147 4.53 4.05 15.82
C GLU A 147 4.13 2.59 16.07
N HIS A 148 4.98 1.63 15.77
CA HIS A 148 4.66 0.19 15.83
C HIS A 148 3.34 -0.13 15.13
N ALA A 149 3.16 0.42 13.94
CA ALA A 149 1.95 0.28 13.12
C ALA A 149 2.20 -0.73 12.00
N PRO A 150 1.52 -1.88 11.98
CA PRO A 150 1.56 -2.80 10.85
C PRO A 150 0.92 -2.16 9.62
N ALA A 151 1.41 -2.54 8.44
CA ALA A 151 0.88 -2.07 7.17
C ALA A 151 1.06 -3.13 6.07
N THR A 152 0.37 -2.91 4.94
CA THR A 152 0.52 -3.69 3.72
C THR A 152 0.96 -2.77 2.59
N PHE A 153 1.99 -3.16 1.86
CA PHE A 153 2.53 -2.43 0.71
C PHE A 153 2.22 -3.18 -0.57
N PHE A 154 1.67 -2.49 -1.57
CA PHE A 154 1.48 -3.01 -2.91
C PHE A 154 2.57 -2.41 -3.80
N VAL A 155 3.58 -3.22 -4.10
CA VAL A 155 4.82 -2.75 -4.72
C VAL A 155 4.81 -2.97 -6.24
N ILE A 156 5.44 -2.06 -6.98
CA ILE A 156 5.63 -2.13 -8.43
C ILE A 156 6.96 -2.83 -8.70
N GLY A 157 6.95 -3.82 -9.59
CA GLY A 157 8.14 -4.62 -9.92
C GLY A 157 9.30 -3.78 -10.46
N GLN A 158 9.02 -2.82 -11.33
CA GLN A 158 10.03 -1.92 -11.88
C GLN A 158 10.69 -1.05 -10.80
N GLU A 159 9.92 -0.57 -9.82
CA GLU A 159 10.44 0.27 -8.73
C GLU A 159 11.35 -0.53 -7.77
N ILE A 160 11.12 -1.84 -7.64
CA ILE A 160 12.01 -2.74 -6.90
C ILE A 160 13.42 -2.74 -7.51
N HIS A 161 13.57 -2.59 -8.82
CA HIS A 161 14.87 -2.54 -9.47
C HIS A 161 15.72 -1.36 -8.95
N ASP A 162 15.11 -0.19 -8.78
CA ASP A 162 15.83 1.02 -8.40
C ASP A 162 15.88 1.23 -6.87
N PHE A 163 14.88 0.74 -6.13
CA PHE A 163 14.72 0.93 -4.70
C PHE A 163 14.63 -0.37 -3.90
N GLY A 164 15.16 -1.49 -4.40
CA GLY A 164 15.03 -2.83 -3.80
C GLY A 164 15.45 -2.93 -2.33
N SER A 165 16.39 -2.08 -1.87
CA SER A 165 16.77 -2.02 -0.45
C SER A 165 15.61 -1.60 0.47
N SER A 166 14.63 -0.85 -0.05
CA SER A 166 13.40 -0.52 0.69
C SER A 166 12.50 -1.73 0.81
N THR A 167 12.28 -2.49 -0.27
CA THR A 167 11.50 -3.75 -0.23
C THR A 167 12.16 -4.80 0.67
N GLU A 168 13.49 -4.94 0.63
CA GLU A 168 14.20 -5.79 1.59
C GLU A 168 13.96 -5.37 3.04
N ARG A 169 13.89 -4.06 3.30
CA ARG A 169 13.57 -3.52 4.63
C ARG A 169 12.13 -3.82 5.02
N GLU A 170 11.16 -3.62 4.13
CA GLU A 170 9.75 -3.97 4.33
C GLU A 170 9.61 -5.43 4.76
N ILE A 171 10.21 -6.35 3.99
CA ILE A 171 10.20 -7.80 4.28
C ILE A 171 10.87 -8.12 5.61
N ARG A 172 12.06 -7.54 5.85
CA ARG A 172 12.84 -7.78 7.07
C ARG A 172 12.10 -7.32 8.33
N ASP A 173 11.43 -6.18 8.25
CA ASP A 173 10.76 -5.54 9.38
C ASP A 173 9.32 -6.06 9.58
N GLY A 174 8.89 -7.00 8.72
CA GLY A 174 7.65 -7.78 8.89
C GLY A 174 6.39 -7.13 8.33
N PHE A 175 6.55 -6.19 7.41
CA PHE A 175 5.43 -5.68 6.62
C PHE A 175 4.97 -6.70 5.59
N VAL A 176 3.69 -6.64 5.22
CA VAL A 176 3.14 -7.49 4.17
C VAL A 176 3.36 -6.84 2.81
N ILE A 177 3.85 -7.64 1.86
CA ILE A 177 4.05 -7.21 0.48
C ILE A 177 2.98 -7.86 -0.40
N GLY A 178 2.26 -7.04 -1.15
CA GLY A 178 1.35 -7.41 -2.21
C GLY A 178 1.88 -7.00 -3.58
N ASP A 179 1.27 -7.55 -4.61
CA ASP A 179 1.58 -7.30 -6.01
C ASP A 179 0.82 -6.06 -6.52
N HIS A 180 1.52 -5.12 -7.17
CA HIS A 180 0.94 -3.95 -7.86
C HIS A 180 1.35 -3.88 -9.33
N THR A 181 1.56 -5.02 -9.96
CA THR A 181 2.05 -5.20 -11.33
C THR A 181 3.55 -4.90 -11.53
N GLU A 182 4.08 -5.26 -12.69
CA GLU A 182 5.48 -4.98 -13.03
C GLU A 182 5.72 -3.49 -13.31
N ASN A 183 4.84 -2.80 -14.07
CA ASN A 183 5.05 -1.42 -14.49
C ASN A 183 3.80 -0.52 -14.49
N HIS A 184 2.83 -0.83 -13.63
CA HIS A 184 1.67 0.00 -13.30
C HIS A 184 0.73 0.33 -14.48
N PRO A 185 0.32 -0.63 -15.34
CA PRO A 185 -0.61 -0.36 -16.43
C PRO A 185 -2.06 -0.45 -15.98
N MET A 186 -2.97 0.10 -16.77
CA MET A 186 -4.41 -0.18 -16.65
C MET A 186 -4.69 -1.63 -17.11
N MET A 187 -4.88 -2.55 -16.17
CA MET A 187 -5.02 -3.99 -16.44
C MET A 187 -6.17 -4.32 -17.40
N ALA A 188 -7.31 -3.62 -17.28
CA ALA A 188 -8.46 -3.86 -18.15
C ALA A 188 -8.20 -3.62 -19.64
N HIS A 189 -7.17 -2.82 -19.97
CA HIS A 189 -6.82 -2.48 -21.35
C HIS A 189 -5.79 -3.44 -21.97
N LEU A 190 -5.24 -4.36 -21.18
CA LEU A 190 -4.21 -5.29 -21.61
C LEU A 190 -4.80 -6.59 -22.18
N SER A 191 -4.06 -7.24 -23.07
CA SER A 191 -4.35 -8.61 -23.47
C SER A 191 -4.15 -9.57 -22.29
N ALA A 192 -4.72 -10.79 -22.38
CA ALA A 192 -4.53 -11.81 -21.35
C ALA A 192 -3.05 -12.18 -21.15
N HIS A 193 -2.27 -12.17 -22.22
CA HIS A 193 -0.82 -12.43 -22.18
C HIS A 193 -0.11 -11.31 -21.41
N ASP A 194 -0.37 -10.06 -21.75
CA ASP A 194 0.29 -8.92 -21.10
C ASP A 194 -0.12 -8.80 -19.62
N GLN A 195 -1.40 -9.07 -19.28
CA GLN A 195 -1.82 -9.15 -17.88
C GLN A 195 -1.08 -10.24 -17.10
N HIS A 196 -0.87 -11.40 -17.74
CA HIS A 196 -0.10 -12.49 -17.14
C HIS A 196 1.34 -12.06 -16.83
N GLU A 197 2.03 -11.44 -17.79
CA GLU A 197 3.41 -10.96 -17.59
C GLU A 197 3.48 -9.96 -16.44
N GLN A 198 2.53 -9.01 -16.35
CA GLN A 198 2.47 -8.02 -15.28
C GLN A 198 2.39 -8.63 -13.88
N LEU A 199 1.67 -9.74 -13.72
CA LEU A 199 1.46 -10.40 -12.43
C LEU A 199 2.61 -11.36 -12.08
N PHE A 200 3.07 -12.16 -13.04
CA PHE A 200 4.01 -13.25 -12.74
C PHE A 200 5.45 -12.77 -12.60
N GLU A 201 5.86 -11.75 -13.36
CA GLU A 201 7.22 -11.21 -13.24
C GLU A 201 7.43 -10.52 -11.90
N GLN A 202 6.46 -9.74 -11.48
CA GLN A 202 6.51 -9.02 -10.22
C GLN A 202 6.50 -9.99 -9.01
N ALA A 203 5.61 -10.99 -9.01
CA ALA A 203 5.57 -11.99 -7.95
C ALA A 203 6.91 -12.72 -7.78
N ALA A 204 7.56 -13.08 -8.88
CA ALA A 204 8.88 -13.72 -8.86
C ALA A 204 9.97 -12.80 -8.29
N ARG A 205 9.91 -11.50 -8.53
CA ARG A 205 10.87 -10.53 -7.95
C ARG A 205 10.76 -10.46 -6.43
N ILE A 206 9.55 -10.45 -5.88
CA ILE A 206 9.33 -10.45 -4.42
C ILE A 206 9.93 -11.70 -3.78
N GLU A 207 9.73 -12.87 -4.39
CA GLU A 207 10.31 -14.12 -3.89
C GLU A 207 11.84 -14.09 -3.88
N ILE A 208 12.46 -13.55 -4.94
CA ILE A 208 13.93 -13.43 -5.05
C ILE A 208 14.52 -12.55 -3.94
N LEU A 209 13.82 -11.51 -3.51
CA LEU A 209 14.24 -10.64 -2.39
C LEU A 209 14.08 -11.28 -1.01
N GLY A 210 13.70 -12.55 -0.95
CA GLY A 210 13.50 -13.29 0.30
C GLY A 210 12.13 -13.09 0.92
N GLY A 211 11.19 -12.52 0.17
CA GLY A 211 9.77 -12.48 0.48
C GLY A 211 9.10 -13.82 0.26
N HIS A 212 7.88 -13.93 0.74
CA HIS A 212 6.99 -15.01 0.35
C HIS A 212 6.29 -14.62 -0.96
N LYS A 213 5.81 -15.61 -1.71
CA LYS A 213 4.91 -15.35 -2.83
C LYS A 213 3.75 -14.45 -2.35
N PRO A 214 3.48 -13.33 -3.04
CA PRO A 214 2.40 -12.43 -2.62
C PRO A 214 1.06 -13.16 -2.66
N LEU A 215 0.28 -13.00 -1.60
CA LEU A 215 -1.09 -13.51 -1.49
C LEU A 215 -2.14 -12.50 -1.97
N LEU A 216 -1.71 -11.25 -2.12
CA LEU A 216 -2.54 -10.09 -2.40
C LEU A 216 -2.11 -9.41 -3.68
N PHE A 217 -3.07 -8.95 -4.43
CA PHE A 217 -2.88 -8.11 -5.62
C PHE A 217 -3.78 -6.88 -5.52
N ARG A 218 -3.26 -5.72 -5.90
CA ARG A 218 -4.08 -4.52 -6.12
C ARG A 218 -3.90 -4.04 -7.55
N PRO A 219 -5.00 -3.92 -8.32
CA PRO A 219 -4.90 -3.43 -9.69
C PRO A 219 -4.60 -1.93 -9.70
N PRO A 220 -3.60 -1.47 -10.48
CA PRO A 220 -3.37 -0.05 -10.71
C PRO A 220 -4.65 0.67 -11.14
N TYR A 221 -4.88 1.85 -10.57
CA TYR A 221 -6.09 2.67 -10.80
C TYR A 221 -7.42 1.98 -10.46
N GLY A 222 -7.41 0.81 -9.80
CA GLY A 222 -8.59 -0.03 -9.66
C GLY A 222 -9.07 -0.62 -11.00
N SER A 223 -8.19 -0.73 -11.99
CA SER A 223 -8.48 -1.23 -13.34
C SER A 223 -8.33 -2.75 -13.41
N PHE A 224 -9.42 -3.45 -13.72
CA PHE A 224 -9.44 -4.91 -13.86
C PHE A 224 -10.60 -5.36 -14.76
N ASN A 225 -10.52 -6.58 -15.24
CA ASN A 225 -11.59 -7.24 -15.99
C ASN A 225 -11.66 -8.74 -15.62
N THR A 226 -12.53 -9.50 -16.30
CA THR A 226 -12.70 -10.94 -16.05
C THR A 226 -11.41 -11.73 -16.22
N THR A 227 -10.55 -11.35 -17.17
CA THR A 227 -9.23 -11.96 -17.36
C THR A 227 -8.35 -11.79 -16.13
N THR A 228 -8.37 -10.62 -15.52
CA THR A 228 -7.62 -10.35 -14.28
C THR A 228 -8.03 -11.32 -13.18
N PHE A 229 -9.31 -11.51 -12.94
CA PHE A 229 -9.79 -12.48 -11.94
C PHE A 229 -9.37 -13.91 -12.25
N HIS A 230 -9.43 -14.32 -13.52
CA HIS A 230 -9.02 -15.65 -13.93
C HIS A 230 -7.54 -15.92 -13.65
N LEU A 231 -6.67 -14.97 -13.97
CA LEU A 231 -5.24 -15.06 -13.71
C LEU A 231 -4.95 -15.09 -12.20
N LEU A 232 -5.56 -14.21 -11.43
CA LEU A 232 -5.40 -14.19 -9.97
C LEU A 232 -5.82 -15.51 -9.32
N HIS A 233 -6.91 -16.12 -9.80
CA HIS A 233 -7.35 -17.43 -9.34
C HIS A 233 -6.29 -18.51 -9.62
N GLN A 234 -5.64 -18.50 -10.79
CA GLN A 234 -4.59 -19.47 -11.13
C GLN A 234 -3.38 -19.39 -10.20
N ILE A 235 -3.06 -18.21 -9.71
CA ILE A 235 -1.91 -17.96 -8.84
C ILE A 235 -2.27 -17.81 -7.36
N HIS A 236 -3.55 -18.05 -7.00
CA HIS A 236 -4.04 -17.95 -5.62
C HIS A 236 -3.78 -16.58 -4.96
N MET A 237 -4.07 -15.50 -5.68
CA MET A 237 -4.02 -14.13 -5.17
C MET A 237 -5.41 -13.55 -4.98
N LEU A 238 -5.63 -12.91 -3.83
CA LEU A 238 -6.83 -12.14 -3.53
C LEU A 238 -6.68 -10.71 -4.04
N MET A 239 -7.64 -10.24 -4.85
CA MET A 239 -7.65 -8.83 -5.26
C MET A 239 -8.12 -7.95 -4.10
N VAL A 240 -7.32 -6.94 -3.75
CA VAL A 240 -7.59 -5.99 -2.67
C VAL A 240 -7.83 -4.60 -3.25
N LEU A 241 -9.04 -4.12 -3.15
CA LEU A 241 -9.39 -2.72 -3.39
C LEU A 241 -9.33 -1.94 -2.06
N TRP A 242 -10.08 -0.86 -1.95
CA TRP A 242 -10.13 -0.02 -0.74
C TRP A 242 -11.55 0.45 -0.45
N SER A 243 -11.83 0.74 0.79
CA SER A 243 -13.08 1.37 1.21
C SER A 243 -12.93 2.87 1.44
N VAL A 244 -11.68 3.34 1.60
CA VAL A 244 -11.38 4.77 1.83
C VAL A 244 -10.20 5.17 0.97
N ASP A 245 -10.45 6.07 0.01
CA ASP A 245 -9.41 6.74 -0.76
C ASP A 245 -9.03 8.04 -0.03
N THR A 246 -7.77 8.17 0.35
CA THR A 246 -7.29 9.37 1.02
C THR A 246 -7.02 10.52 0.04
N GLY A 247 -6.85 10.21 -1.25
CA GLY A 247 -6.49 11.15 -2.29
C GLY A 247 -5.14 11.83 -2.04
N ASP A 248 -4.23 11.19 -1.32
CA ASP A 248 -2.91 11.72 -0.96
C ASP A 248 -2.02 11.98 -2.18
N TYR A 249 -2.28 11.27 -3.28
CA TYR A 249 -1.61 11.46 -4.57
C TYR A 249 -1.92 12.81 -5.23
N GLU A 250 -2.99 13.49 -4.82
CA GLU A 250 -3.38 14.83 -5.30
C GLU A 250 -2.69 15.96 -4.55
N LEU A 251 -1.95 15.67 -3.46
CA LEU A 251 -1.35 16.65 -2.54
C LEU A 251 -2.39 17.62 -1.94
N PRO A 252 -3.47 17.11 -1.33
CA PRO A 252 -4.60 17.94 -0.89
C PRO A 252 -4.34 18.65 0.45
N GLY A 253 -3.18 18.50 1.03
CA GLY A 253 -2.80 18.96 2.37
C GLY A 253 -2.97 17.89 3.45
N VAL A 254 -2.08 17.91 4.43
CA VAL A 254 -2.03 16.95 5.55
C VAL A 254 -3.38 16.84 6.27
N GLU A 255 -4.03 17.97 6.56
CA GLU A 255 -5.31 18.01 7.25
C GLU A 255 -6.43 17.32 6.46
N THR A 256 -6.43 17.48 5.14
CA THR A 256 -7.42 16.83 4.25
C THR A 256 -7.24 15.32 4.23
N ILE A 257 -6.00 14.84 4.14
CA ILE A 257 -5.68 13.40 4.20
C ILE A 257 -6.18 12.80 5.52
N VAL A 258 -5.83 13.44 6.66
CA VAL A 258 -6.27 12.99 7.99
C VAL A 258 -7.80 12.98 8.09
N THR A 259 -8.46 14.03 7.61
CA THR A 259 -9.94 14.16 7.64
C THR A 259 -10.61 13.04 6.86
N ARG A 260 -10.18 12.77 5.61
CA ARG A 260 -10.73 11.69 4.77
C ARG A 260 -10.58 10.32 5.46
N VAL A 261 -9.43 10.04 6.07
CA VAL A 261 -9.24 8.81 6.86
C VAL A 261 -10.21 8.77 8.04
N MET A 262 -10.35 9.85 8.80
CA MET A 262 -11.21 9.88 9.99
C MET A 262 -12.70 9.80 9.66
N GLU A 263 -13.14 10.36 8.54
CA GLU A 263 -14.52 10.25 8.05
C GLU A 263 -14.85 8.85 7.56
N GLY A 264 -13.88 8.19 6.88
CA GLY A 264 -14.04 6.83 6.37
C GLY A 264 -13.77 5.73 7.41
N ALA A 265 -13.24 6.07 8.59
CA ALA A 265 -12.85 5.10 9.61
C ALA A 265 -14.06 4.36 10.21
N LYS A 266 -14.17 3.08 9.86
CA LYS A 266 -15.16 2.10 10.35
C LYS A 266 -14.50 0.73 10.52
N PRO A 267 -15.07 -0.20 11.28
CA PRO A 267 -14.59 -1.57 11.32
C PRO A 267 -14.38 -2.15 9.91
N GLY A 268 -13.28 -2.83 9.71
CA GLY A 268 -12.93 -3.44 8.44
C GLY A 268 -12.38 -2.50 7.38
N ALA A 269 -12.26 -1.18 7.63
CA ALA A 269 -11.78 -0.23 6.62
C ALA A 269 -10.37 -0.55 6.12
N ILE A 270 -10.20 -0.50 4.80
CA ILE A 270 -8.92 -0.57 4.10
C ILE A 270 -8.66 0.83 3.51
N PHE A 271 -7.58 1.49 3.96
CA PHE A 271 -7.21 2.83 3.53
C PHE A 271 -6.20 2.76 2.40
N LEU A 272 -6.49 3.45 1.28
CA LEU A 272 -5.55 3.68 0.19
C LEU A 272 -4.69 4.90 0.49
N MET A 273 -3.40 4.72 0.51
CA MET A 273 -2.35 5.74 0.55
C MET A 273 -1.23 5.32 -0.40
N HIS A 274 -0.23 6.18 -0.58
CA HIS A 274 0.90 5.92 -1.46
C HIS A 274 2.21 6.27 -0.75
N ASP A 275 3.26 5.49 -1.01
CA ASP A 275 4.63 5.76 -0.53
C ASP A 275 5.60 6.11 -1.66
N ALA A 276 5.13 6.04 -2.91
CA ALA A 276 5.87 6.47 -4.10
C ALA A 276 4.95 7.04 -5.19
N GLY A 277 5.41 7.08 -6.45
CA GLY A 277 4.64 7.61 -7.58
C GLY A 277 4.52 9.14 -7.60
N GLY A 278 5.42 9.86 -6.91
CA GLY A 278 5.46 11.32 -6.87
C GLY A 278 5.89 11.90 -5.52
N ASP A 279 5.51 13.14 -5.22
CA ASP A 279 5.72 13.75 -3.90
C ASP A 279 4.73 13.14 -2.89
N ARG A 280 5.26 12.57 -1.80
CA ARG A 280 4.49 11.94 -0.71
C ARG A 280 4.83 12.56 0.65
N SER A 281 5.39 13.77 0.64
CA SER A 281 5.74 14.48 1.88
C SER A 281 4.52 14.72 2.77
N GLU A 282 3.35 14.97 2.20
CA GLU A 282 2.09 15.14 2.93
C GLU A 282 1.61 13.81 3.54
N THR A 283 1.74 12.70 2.82
CA THR A 283 1.44 11.35 3.34
C THR A 283 2.32 11.03 4.55
N VAL A 284 3.64 11.25 4.43
CA VAL A 284 4.59 11.07 5.53
C VAL A 284 4.21 11.91 6.74
N ALA A 285 3.84 13.18 6.53
CA ALA A 285 3.46 14.10 7.61
C ALA A 285 2.10 13.76 8.24
N ALA A 286 1.12 13.26 7.46
CA ALA A 286 -0.20 12.86 7.92
C ALA A 286 -0.17 11.56 8.73
N LEU A 287 0.72 10.62 8.37
CA LEU A 287 0.71 9.25 8.88
C LEU A 287 0.74 9.13 10.40
N PRO A 288 1.61 9.83 11.19
CA PRO A 288 1.57 9.75 12.64
C PRO A 288 0.25 10.27 13.22
N LEU A 289 -0.35 11.29 12.62
CA LEU A 289 -1.65 11.84 13.07
C LEU A 289 -2.77 10.83 12.83
N ILE A 290 -2.77 10.17 11.67
CA ILE A 290 -3.72 9.11 11.31
C ILE A 290 -3.64 7.97 12.33
N ILE A 291 -2.44 7.45 12.59
CA ILE A 291 -2.20 6.33 13.51
C ILE A 291 -2.71 6.69 14.93
N HIS A 292 -2.33 7.85 15.44
CA HIS A 292 -2.74 8.30 16.76
C HIS A 292 -4.25 8.46 16.87
N GLN A 293 -4.91 9.07 15.88
CA GLN A 293 -6.35 9.30 15.92
C GLN A 293 -7.17 8.02 15.74
N LEU A 294 -6.74 7.09 14.88
CA LEU A 294 -7.38 5.77 14.75
C LEU A 294 -7.31 5.02 16.08
N ARG A 295 -6.14 4.98 16.72
CA ARG A 295 -5.96 4.35 18.04
C ARG A 295 -6.78 5.03 19.13
N ALA A 296 -6.85 6.37 19.14
CA ALA A 296 -7.68 7.13 20.08
C ALA A 296 -9.18 6.83 19.92
N ARG A 297 -9.63 6.49 18.71
CA ARG A 297 -10.99 6.01 18.44
C ARG A 297 -11.18 4.52 18.77
N GLY A 298 -10.14 3.83 19.26
CA GLY A 298 -10.18 2.42 19.66
C GLY A 298 -10.03 1.45 18.48
N PHE A 299 -9.55 1.89 17.31
CA PHE A 299 -9.22 0.98 16.22
C PHE A 299 -7.87 0.29 16.46
N GLN A 300 -7.79 -0.96 16.03
CA GLN A 300 -6.55 -1.74 15.97
C GLN A 300 -6.05 -1.73 14.53
N LEU A 301 -4.78 -1.35 14.36
CA LEU A 301 -4.13 -1.41 13.06
C LEU A 301 -3.64 -2.82 12.81
N VAL A 302 -4.02 -3.40 11.68
CA VAL A 302 -3.62 -4.75 11.26
C VAL A 302 -3.20 -4.75 9.78
N THR A 303 -2.54 -5.81 9.34
CA THR A 303 -2.29 -6.05 7.91
C THR A 303 -3.54 -6.56 7.22
N VAL A 304 -3.62 -6.45 5.89
CA VAL A 304 -4.79 -6.98 5.15
C VAL A 304 -4.98 -8.48 5.37
N PRO A 305 -3.96 -9.36 5.30
CA PRO A 305 -4.14 -10.78 5.59
C PRO A 305 -4.65 -11.04 7.00
N ARG A 306 -4.16 -10.28 7.99
CA ARG A 306 -4.64 -10.38 9.37
C ARG A 306 -6.12 -9.98 9.47
N LEU A 307 -6.52 -8.90 8.81
CA LEU A 307 -7.93 -8.48 8.75
C LEU A 307 -8.82 -9.57 8.15
N MET A 308 -8.35 -10.25 7.08
CA MET A 308 -9.08 -11.38 6.47
C MET A 308 -9.17 -12.59 7.39
N ALA A 309 -8.18 -12.81 8.25
CA ALA A 309 -8.17 -13.92 9.21
C ALA A 309 -9.04 -13.68 10.43
N ASP A 310 -9.10 -12.45 10.92
CA ASP A 310 -9.77 -12.11 12.19
C ASP A 310 -11.22 -11.66 11.99
N ASP A 311 -11.49 -10.89 10.94
CA ASP A 311 -12.83 -10.37 10.61
C ASP A 311 -13.03 -10.33 9.07
N PRO A 312 -13.27 -11.48 8.43
CA PRO A 312 -13.42 -11.56 6.99
C PRO A 312 -14.69 -10.85 6.50
N PRO A 313 -14.71 -10.35 5.24
CA PRO A 313 -15.88 -9.70 4.68
C PRO A 313 -17.06 -10.67 4.54
N PRO A 314 -18.31 -10.17 4.55
CA PRO A 314 -19.48 -11.02 4.42
C PRO A 314 -19.54 -11.70 3.05
N HIS A 315 -20.17 -12.89 3.02
CA HIS A 315 -20.44 -13.59 1.76
C HIS A 315 -21.42 -12.81 0.87
N GLY A 316 -21.30 -12.97 -0.44
CA GLY A 316 -22.28 -12.42 -1.40
C GLY A 316 -22.10 -10.93 -1.68
N GLN A 317 -20.90 -10.38 -1.49
CA GLN A 317 -20.61 -9.03 -1.97
C GLN A 317 -20.82 -8.95 -3.48
N PRO A 318 -21.52 -7.91 -3.99
CA PRO A 318 -21.63 -7.72 -5.43
C PRO A 318 -20.23 -7.47 -6.02
N LEU A 319 -19.97 -8.05 -7.18
CA LEU A 319 -18.74 -7.76 -7.91
C LEU A 319 -18.60 -6.24 -8.12
N PRO A 320 -17.44 -5.66 -7.85
CA PRO A 320 -17.24 -4.28 -8.14
C PRO A 320 -17.23 -4.07 -9.66
N THR A 321 -17.78 -2.96 -10.10
CA THR A 321 -17.45 -2.41 -11.41
C THR A 321 -16.00 -1.94 -11.37
N SER A 322 -15.28 -2.03 -12.50
CA SER A 322 -13.95 -1.43 -12.64
C SER A 322 -14.01 0.04 -12.19
N LEU A 323 -13.07 0.47 -11.34
CA LEU A 323 -13.04 1.85 -10.84
C LEU A 323 -12.47 2.81 -11.89
N ALA A 324 -11.69 2.30 -12.83
CA ALA A 324 -11.03 3.10 -13.86
C ALA A 324 -11.89 3.35 -15.11
N GLY A 325 -13.18 3.06 -15.06
CA GLY A 325 -14.04 3.21 -16.23
C GLY A 325 -13.65 2.26 -17.38
N ASP A 326 -14.65 1.61 -17.98
CA ASP A 326 -14.44 0.78 -19.17
C ASP A 326 -14.15 1.63 -20.42
#